data_3862dab86560298cbb89537a23fd9022
#
_entry.id   3862dab86560298cbb89537a23fd9022
#
_cell.length_a   1.000
_cell.length_b   1.000
_cell.length_c   1.000
_cell.angle_alpha   90.00
_cell.angle_beta   90.00
_cell.angle_gamma   90.00
#
_symmetry.space_group_name_H-M   'P 1'
#
loop_
_entity.id
_entity.type
_entity.pdbx_description
1 polymer ?
#
loop_
_entity_poly.entity_id
_entity_poly.type
_entity_poly.pdbx_seq_one_letter_code
_entity_poly.pdbx_strand_id
1 'polypeptide(L)'
;MISMLDEKLNEWGRTQPWTITKGVRDSKGVLTYALILWPDSTSGEYFADEQDPTTGAVNAWHATYVGNVKRTITQQRVTRDANGGIVAQPQLVISE
;
A
#
# COMPACT_ATOMS: atom_id res chain seq x y z
N MET A 1 9.04 15.88 14.14
CA MET A 1 9.52 16.19 12.78
C MET A 1 9.54 14.92 11.93
N ILE A 2 8.95 15.00 10.74
CA ILE A 2 9.00 13.89 9.79
C ILE A 2 10.36 13.88 9.11
N SER A 3 10.99 12.70 9.00
CA SER A 3 12.24 12.55 8.26
C SER A 3 12.02 12.69 6.75
N MET A 4 13.08 12.97 6.01
CA MET A 4 13.00 13.03 4.55
C MET A 4 12.57 11.69 3.97
N LEU A 5 13.02 10.59 4.55
CA LEU A 5 12.59 9.26 4.11
C LEU A 5 11.08 9.08 4.33
N ASP A 6 10.57 9.46 5.49
CA ASP A 6 9.16 9.30 5.79
C ASP A 6 8.29 10.16 4.88
N GLU A 7 8.75 11.35 4.51
CA GLU A 7 8.05 12.18 3.52
C GLU A 7 7.99 11.48 2.16
N LYS A 8 9.10 10.91 1.72
CA LYS A 8 9.13 10.17 0.45
C LYS A 8 8.24 8.94 0.50
N LEU A 9 8.27 8.19 1.61
CA LEU A 9 7.43 7.00 1.75
C LEU A 9 5.95 7.37 1.75
N ASN A 10 5.57 8.49 2.35
CA ASN A 10 4.20 8.97 2.31
C ASN A 10 3.77 9.26 0.87
N GLU A 11 4.59 9.97 0.10
CA GLU A 11 4.30 10.25 -1.30
C GLU A 11 4.26 8.97 -2.12
N TRP A 12 5.26 8.11 -1.97
CA TRP A 12 5.33 6.85 -2.71
C TRP A 12 4.18 5.90 -2.37
N GLY A 13 3.73 5.90 -1.13
CA GLY A 13 2.56 5.10 -0.76
C GLY A 13 1.28 5.59 -1.43
N ARG A 14 1.13 6.89 -1.62
CA ARG A 14 -0.02 7.46 -2.29
C ARG A 14 0.00 7.23 -3.80
N THR A 15 1.17 7.30 -4.42
CA THR A 15 1.31 7.17 -5.88
C THR A 15 1.68 5.77 -6.33
N GLN A 16 2.19 4.95 -5.43
CA GLN A 16 2.58 3.55 -5.66
C GLN A 16 3.52 3.37 -6.86
N PRO A 17 4.64 4.11 -6.92
CA PRO A 17 5.57 4.04 -8.05
C PRO A 17 6.53 2.86 -7.97
N TRP A 18 6.31 1.94 -7.03
CA TRP A 18 7.20 0.79 -6.87
C TRP A 18 7.11 -0.17 -8.05
N THR A 19 8.19 -0.93 -8.25
CA THR A 19 8.22 -2.01 -9.24
C THR A 19 7.75 -3.30 -8.57
N ILE A 20 6.83 -4.00 -9.20
CA ILE A 20 6.39 -5.32 -8.73
C ILE A 20 7.29 -6.36 -9.38
N THR A 21 8.05 -7.08 -8.55
CA THR A 21 8.94 -8.15 -9.03
C THR A 21 8.26 -9.51 -9.00
N LYS A 22 7.27 -9.70 -8.12
CA LYS A 22 6.47 -10.91 -8.07
C LYS A 22 5.15 -10.56 -7.40
N GLY A 23 4.04 -10.89 -8.03
CA GLY A 23 2.73 -10.60 -7.52
C GLY A 23 1.85 -11.82 -7.44
N VAL A 24 0.91 -11.81 -6.50
CA VAL A 24 -0.14 -12.82 -6.37
C VAL A 24 -1.48 -12.11 -6.51
N ARG A 25 -2.31 -12.61 -7.42
CA ARG A 25 -3.66 -12.08 -7.62
C ARG A 25 -4.69 -13.13 -7.26
N ASP A 26 -5.84 -12.66 -6.78
CA ASP A 26 -6.96 -13.55 -6.46
C ASP A 26 -7.77 -13.89 -7.72
N SER A 27 -8.87 -14.63 -7.55
CA SER A 27 -9.72 -15.05 -8.66
C SER A 27 -10.38 -13.88 -9.40
N LYS A 28 -10.45 -12.71 -8.79
CA LYS A 28 -11.00 -11.49 -9.40
C LYS A 28 -9.93 -10.64 -10.06
N GLY A 29 -8.67 -11.09 -10.06
CA GLY A 29 -7.55 -10.34 -10.64
C GLY A 29 -6.99 -9.26 -9.73
N VAL A 30 -7.38 -9.21 -8.47
CA VAL A 30 -6.91 -8.20 -7.52
C VAL A 30 -5.57 -8.62 -6.95
N LEU A 31 -4.60 -7.71 -6.95
CA LEU A 31 -3.30 -7.94 -6.34
C LEU A 31 -3.45 -8.02 -4.83
N THR A 32 -3.15 -9.20 -4.25
CA THR A 32 -3.30 -9.43 -2.81
C THR A 32 -1.97 -9.43 -2.07
N TYR A 33 -0.88 -9.72 -2.78
CA TYR A 33 0.47 -9.76 -2.23
C TYR A 33 1.46 -9.47 -3.35
N ALA A 34 2.55 -8.78 -3.03
CA ALA A 34 3.61 -8.56 -4.00
C ALA A 34 4.96 -8.35 -3.32
N LEU A 35 6.01 -8.84 -3.97
CA LEU A 35 7.36 -8.38 -3.72
C LEU A 35 7.57 -7.12 -4.55
N ILE A 36 8.04 -6.06 -3.92
CA ILE A 36 8.21 -4.76 -4.57
C ILE A 36 9.62 -4.21 -4.38
N LEU A 37 9.98 -3.33 -5.30
CA LEU A 37 11.15 -2.47 -5.16
C LEU A 37 10.66 -1.03 -5.14
N TRP A 38 11.04 -0.31 -4.10
CA TRP A 38 10.78 1.11 -4.00
C TRP A 38 11.62 1.88 -5.04
N PRO A 39 11.28 3.12 -5.34
CA PRO A 39 12.04 3.90 -6.36
C PRO A 39 13.54 4.01 -6.11
N ASP A 40 13.98 3.87 -4.87
CA ASP A 40 15.40 3.85 -4.52
C ASP A 40 16.00 2.44 -4.54
N SER A 41 15.30 1.47 -5.13
CA SER A 41 15.70 0.05 -5.23
C SER A 41 15.67 -0.71 -3.89
N THR A 42 15.10 -0.14 -2.86
CA THR A 42 14.93 -0.83 -1.59
C THR A 42 13.81 -1.86 -1.69
N SER A 43 14.04 -3.04 -1.15
CA SER A 43 13.07 -4.13 -1.17
C SER A 43 11.93 -3.88 -0.21
N GLY A 44 10.77 -4.44 -0.54
CA GLY A 44 9.62 -4.41 0.34
C GLY A 44 8.58 -5.45 -0.08
N GLU A 45 7.49 -5.46 0.66
CA GLU A 45 6.35 -6.33 0.40
C GLU A 45 5.07 -5.51 0.50
N TYR A 46 4.11 -5.85 -0.35
CA TYR A 46 2.78 -5.27 -0.34
C TYR A 46 1.77 -6.32 0.08
N PHE A 47 0.84 -5.96 0.97
CA PHE A 47 -0.22 -6.84 1.45
C PHE A 47 -1.56 -6.11 1.36
N ALA A 48 -2.54 -6.74 0.71
CA ALA A 48 -3.93 -6.27 0.76
C ALA A 48 -4.54 -6.80 2.06
N ASP A 49 -4.83 -5.90 3.00
CA ASP A 49 -5.30 -6.30 4.33
C ASP A 49 -6.80 -6.49 4.38
N GLU A 50 -7.53 -5.75 3.56
CA GLU A 50 -8.99 -5.80 3.57
C GLU A 50 -9.52 -5.54 2.17
N GLN A 51 -10.45 -6.38 1.74
CA GLN A 51 -11.07 -6.26 0.44
C GLN A 51 -12.60 -6.19 0.59
N ASP A 52 -13.24 -5.48 -0.31
CA ASP A 52 -14.69 -5.51 -0.42
C ASP A 52 -15.12 -6.93 -0.84
N PRO A 53 -16.03 -7.59 -0.10
CA PRO A 53 -16.39 -8.99 -0.40
C PRO A 53 -17.17 -9.13 -1.71
N THR A 54 -17.75 -8.07 -2.21
CA THR A 54 -18.52 -8.10 -3.47
C THR A 54 -17.66 -7.76 -4.67
N THR A 55 -16.90 -6.65 -4.60
CA THR A 55 -16.13 -6.15 -5.74
C THR A 55 -14.70 -6.59 -5.76
N GLY A 56 -14.15 -6.98 -4.61
CA GLY A 56 -12.73 -7.27 -4.44
C GLY A 56 -11.83 -6.06 -4.29
N ALA A 57 -12.39 -4.86 -4.31
CA ALA A 57 -11.60 -3.64 -4.16
C ALA A 57 -10.82 -3.64 -2.84
N VAL A 58 -9.56 -3.25 -2.89
CA VAL A 58 -8.72 -3.19 -1.70
C VAL A 58 -9.07 -1.93 -0.92
N ASN A 59 -9.55 -2.11 0.31
CA ASN A 59 -9.96 -1.01 1.17
C ASN A 59 -8.92 -0.66 2.23
N ALA A 60 -8.02 -1.59 2.53
CA ALA A 60 -6.92 -1.35 3.44
C ALA A 60 -5.72 -2.18 2.99
N TRP A 61 -4.53 -1.62 3.12
CA TRP A 61 -3.30 -2.32 2.73
C TRP A 61 -2.13 -1.80 3.55
N HIS A 62 -1.04 -2.57 3.55
CA HIS A 62 0.23 -2.06 4.04
C HIS A 62 1.36 -2.53 3.14
N ALA A 63 2.45 -1.80 3.19
CA ALA A 63 3.67 -2.15 2.48
C ALA A 63 4.86 -1.92 3.40
N THR A 64 5.90 -2.72 3.21
CA THR A 64 7.12 -2.62 4.02
C THR A 64 8.25 -2.01 3.20
N TYR A 65 9.12 -1.29 3.89
CA TYR A 65 10.36 -0.74 3.34
C TYR A 65 11.49 -1.35 4.17
N VAL A 66 12.29 -2.22 3.56
CA VAL A 66 13.29 -3.03 4.27
C VAL A 66 14.68 -2.70 3.72
N GLY A 67 15.22 -1.58 4.17
CA GLY A 67 16.58 -1.15 3.85
C GLY A 67 17.41 -1.04 5.12
N ASN A 68 18.30 -0.08 5.14
CA ASN A 68 19.08 0.23 6.36
C ASN A 68 18.16 0.69 7.49
N VAL A 69 17.07 1.32 7.11
CA VAL A 69 15.98 1.72 8.01
C VAL A 69 14.76 0.92 7.59
N LYS A 70 14.02 0.41 8.56
CA LYS A 70 12.79 -0.36 8.28
C LYS A 70 11.58 0.49 8.61
N ARG A 71 10.58 0.44 7.72
CA ARG A 71 9.31 1.15 7.90
C ARG A 71 8.16 0.30 7.40
N THR A 72 6.99 0.53 7.96
CA THR A 72 5.74 -0.02 7.45
C THR A 72 4.83 1.16 7.09
N ILE A 73 4.30 1.14 5.89
CA ILE A 73 3.39 2.15 5.37
C ILE A 73 2.01 1.52 5.32
N THR A 74 1.05 2.07 6.06
CA THR A 74 -0.28 1.49 6.19
C THR A 74 -1.33 2.46 5.70
N GLN A 75 -2.20 1.97 4.79
CA GLN A 75 -3.44 2.64 4.44
C GLN A 75 -4.55 2.01 5.27
N GLN A 76 -5.08 2.76 6.22
CA GLN A 76 -6.23 2.34 6.99
C GLN A 76 -7.46 2.30 6.08
N ARG A 77 -8.51 1.62 6.54
CA ARG A 77 -9.71 1.41 5.73
C ARG A 77 -10.25 2.70 5.13
N VAL A 78 -10.44 2.71 3.81
CA VAL A 78 -11.14 3.78 3.12
C VAL A 78 -12.64 3.53 3.17
N THR A 79 -13.44 4.60 3.03
CA THR A 79 -14.88 4.51 2.92
C THR A 79 -15.27 4.72 1.46
N ARG A 80 -16.16 3.87 0.95
CA ARG A 80 -16.65 3.95 -0.42
C ARG A 80 -18.14 4.18 -0.46
N ASP A 81 -18.61 4.85 -1.52
CA ASP A 81 -20.03 5.00 -1.78
C ASP A 81 -20.61 3.75 -2.48
N ALA A 82 -21.90 3.79 -2.80
CA ALA A 82 -22.58 2.66 -3.43
C ALA A 82 -22.05 2.31 -4.82
N ASN A 83 -21.38 3.25 -5.47
CA ASN A 83 -20.79 3.05 -6.80
C ASN A 83 -19.32 2.62 -6.74
N GLY A 84 -18.78 2.44 -5.56
CA GLY A 84 -17.38 2.02 -5.36
C GLY A 84 -16.38 3.15 -5.31
N GLY A 85 -16.83 4.40 -5.40
CA GLY A 85 -15.93 5.55 -5.31
C GLY A 85 -15.47 5.80 -3.87
N ILE A 86 -14.22 6.20 -3.70
CA ILE A 86 -13.70 6.54 -2.38
C ILE A 86 -14.25 7.89 -1.96
N VAL A 87 -14.93 7.94 -0.82
CA VAL A 87 -15.49 9.18 -0.26
C VAL A 87 -14.78 9.63 1.01
N ALA A 88 -13.98 8.76 1.63
CA ALA A 88 -13.12 9.13 2.75
C ALA A 88 -11.88 8.25 2.72
N GLN A 89 -10.73 8.87 2.87
CA GLN A 89 -9.44 8.17 2.84
C GLN A 89 -8.56 8.70 3.96
N PRO A 90 -8.31 7.90 5.00
CA PRO A 90 -7.39 8.30 6.05
C PRO A 90 -5.98 8.51 5.51
N GLN A 91 -5.22 9.38 6.15
CA GLN A 91 -3.82 9.57 5.81
C GLN A 91 -3.04 8.28 6.03
N LEU A 92 -1.99 8.09 5.23
CA LEU A 92 -1.08 6.97 5.43
C LEU A 92 -0.39 7.08 6.78
N VAL A 93 -0.24 5.94 7.45
CA VAL A 93 0.50 5.85 8.71
C VAL A 93 1.84 5.20 8.42
N ILE A 94 2.92 5.87 8.81
CA ILE A 94 4.26 5.34 8.66
C ILE A 94 4.79 5.00 10.04
N SER A 95 5.16 3.74 10.23
CA SER A 95 5.65 3.21 11.50
C SER A 95 6.92 2.40 11.32
N GLU A 96 7.60 2.17 12.41
CA GLU A 96 8.81 1.35 12.41
C GLU A 96 8.51 -0.14 12.46
#